data_a23745c62191dd6c3a393741c85a56ed
#
_entry.id   a23745c62191dd6c3a393741c85a56ed
#
_cell.length_a   1.000
_cell.length_b   1.000
_cell.length_c   1.000
_cell.angle_alpha   90.00
_cell.angle_beta   90.00
_cell.angle_gamma   90.00
#
_symmetry.space_group_name_H-M   'P 1'
#
loop_
_entity.id
_entity.type
_entity.pdbx_description
1 polymer ?
#
loop_
_entity_poly.entity_id
_entity_poly.type
_entity_poly.pdbx_seq_one_letter_code
_entity_poly.pdbx_strand_id
1 'polypeptide(L)'
;MGLVWRPGPPSAADPAPAWPPVLVAEDLLEAGVVAAFTGRAGGTSEAPYASLNLGLRVGDDLRRVLANRRRVATVLGLAGRPWALARQVHGNRVLAVDAGRGGDGPAAGPGRAEAVGLGQGPPEARPPVGDGDGLVTADPGVVLAVLTADCAPVLLADPAAGVVGAVHAGWRGLAAGVVEAGVAAMAGLGADPAGCVGLVGPAVGGCCYEVGPEVREAVGARLPAALATTRDGRPALDPAAGAAEALARAGVAEVRVAGECTFDLEARYYSHRRDHGRTGRQAGLIALVPTGEGGR
;
A
#
# COMPACT_ATOMS: atom_id res chain seq x y z
N MET A 1 15.29 5.28 -11.36
CA MET A 1 14.85 6.51 -10.63
C MET A 1 14.30 6.13 -9.27
N GLY A 2 14.37 7.01 -8.25
CA GLY A 2 14.00 6.68 -6.86
C GLY A 2 12.60 7.16 -6.48
N LEU A 3 12.15 6.76 -5.28
CA LEU A 3 11.00 7.36 -4.63
C LEU A 3 11.38 8.74 -4.07
N VAL A 4 10.54 9.74 -4.26
CA VAL A 4 10.82 11.14 -3.86
C VAL A 4 9.71 11.66 -2.96
N TRP A 5 10.08 12.32 -1.86
CA TRP A 5 9.14 13.03 -1.01
C TRP A 5 8.69 14.33 -1.67
N ARG A 6 7.39 14.44 -1.93
CA ARG A 6 6.75 15.70 -2.34
C ARG A 6 6.07 16.36 -1.15
N PRO A 7 6.37 17.64 -0.85
CA PRO A 7 5.53 18.43 0.04
C PRO A 7 4.15 18.60 -0.61
N GLY A 8 3.12 18.67 0.21
CA GLY A 8 1.80 19.06 -0.31
C GLY A 8 1.80 20.51 -0.80
N PRO A 9 0.85 20.90 -1.65
CA PRO A 9 0.75 22.26 -2.19
C PRO A 9 0.67 23.31 -1.06
N PRO A 10 1.27 24.51 -1.22
CA PRO A 10 1.16 25.56 -0.22
C PRO A 10 -0.31 26.00 -0.12
N SER A 11 -0.85 26.04 1.10
CA SER A 11 -2.18 26.61 1.37
C SER A 11 -2.06 28.12 1.52
N ALA A 12 -2.59 28.88 0.58
CA ALA A 12 -2.53 30.34 0.60
C ALA A 12 -3.58 30.98 1.54
N ALA A 13 -4.52 30.24 2.14
CA ALA A 13 -5.67 30.83 2.81
C ALA A 13 -6.23 30.09 4.05
N ASP A 14 -5.59 29.03 4.55
CA ASP A 14 -6.14 28.23 5.66
C ASP A 14 -5.11 28.02 6.77
N PRO A 15 -5.42 28.33 8.06
CA PRO A 15 -4.61 27.92 9.20
C PRO A 15 -4.66 26.42 9.46
N ALA A 16 -5.22 25.63 8.56
CA ALA A 16 -5.19 24.17 8.59
C ALA A 16 -3.74 23.63 8.53
N PRO A 17 -3.48 22.47 9.11
CA PRO A 17 -2.16 21.85 9.03
C PRO A 17 -1.72 21.72 7.58
N ALA A 18 -0.41 21.88 7.33
CA ALA A 18 0.18 21.72 6.00
C ALA A 18 -0.37 20.48 5.27
N TRP A 19 -0.53 20.56 3.97
CA TRP A 19 -0.96 19.41 3.17
C TRP A 19 -0.05 18.21 3.40
N PRO A 20 -0.59 16.97 3.39
CA PRO A 20 0.21 15.78 3.69
C PRO A 20 1.34 15.62 2.68
N PRO A 21 2.59 15.45 3.14
CA PRO A 21 3.67 15.03 2.26
C PRO A 21 3.45 13.58 1.81
N VAL A 22 3.81 13.28 0.57
CA VAL A 22 3.69 11.94 -0.02
C VAL A 22 5.01 11.51 -0.68
N LEU A 23 5.35 10.23 -0.55
CA LEU A 23 6.48 9.61 -1.21
C LEU A 23 6.01 9.03 -2.54
N VAL A 24 6.49 9.54 -3.67
CA VAL A 24 5.98 9.21 -5.02
C VAL A 24 7.06 8.67 -5.95
N ALA A 25 6.64 7.89 -6.94
CA ALA A 25 7.42 7.50 -8.11
C ALA A 25 7.06 8.44 -9.28
N GLU A 26 7.87 9.49 -9.49
CA GLU A 26 7.55 10.57 -10.45
C GLU A 26 7.52 10.10 -11.90
N ASP A 27 8.42 9.21 -12.28
CA ASP A 27 8.48 8.63 -13.61
C ASP A 27 7.25 7.75 -13.96
N LEU A 28 6.66 7.10 -12.97
CA LEU A 28 5.41 6.38 -13.17
C LEU A 28 4.24 7.34 -13.42
N LEU A 29 4.27 8.54 -12.84
CA LEU A 29 3.24 9.54 -13.11
C LEU A 29 3.26 9.99 -14.57
N GLU A 30 4.45 10.18 -15.16
CA GLU A 30 4.62 10.48 -16.59
C GLU A 30 4.12 9.33 -17.47
N ALA A 31 4.21 8.10 -16.97
CA ALA A 31 3.70 6.89 -17.63
C ALA A 31 2.20 6.62 -17.37
N GLY A 32 1.47 7.55 -16.76
CA GLY A 32 0.03 7.39 -16.50
C GLY A 32 -0.31 6.57 -15.25
N VAL A 33 0.60 6.49 -14.29
CA VAL A 33 0.36 5.80 -13.01
C VAL A 33 0.70 6.70 -11.84
N VAL A 34 -0.28 6.98 -10.98
CA VAL A 34 -0.03 7.56 -9.66
C VAL A 34 0.30 6.43 -8.70
N ALA A 35 1.51 6.42 -8.15
CA ALA A 35 1.94 5.49 -7.11
C ALA A 35 2.55 6.26 -5.95
N ALA A 36 1.99 6.12 -4.74
CA ALA A 36 2.38 6.93 -3.59
C ALA A 36 2.27 6.19 -2.26
N PHE A 37 3.14 6.56 -1.32
CA PHE A 37 3.02 6.19 0.09
C PHE A 37 2.82 7.44 0.95
N THR A 38 1.92 7.37 1.93
CA THR A 38 1.68 8.47 2.85
C THR A 38 2.47 8.28 4.15
N GLY A 39 2.70 9.39 4.83
CA GLY A 39 3.16 9.40 6.23
C GLY A 39 2.00 9.64 7.21
N ARG A 40 2.33 10.09 8.44
CA ARG A 40 1.36 10.43 9.49
C ARG A 40 1.08 11.93 9.62
N ALA A 41 1.81 12.78 8.91
CA ALA A 41 1.69 14.24 9.01
C ALA A 41 0.66 14.82 8.04
N GLY A 42 0.12 16.02 8.34
CA GLY A 42 -0.75 16.78 7.43
C GLY A 42 -2.23 16.41 7.46
N GLY A 43 -2.68 15.76 8.51
CA GLY A 43 -4.08 15.41 8.73
C GLY A 43 -4.75 16.18 9.86
N THR A 44 -5.97 15.74 10.23
CA THR A 44 -6.84 16.36 11.24
C THR A 44 -7.14 15.45 12.43
N SER A 45 -6.67 14.22 12.44
CA SER A 45 -6.84 13.30 13.57
C SER A 45 -6.05 13.74 14.79
N GLU A 46 -6.58 13.48 15.99
CA GLU A 46 -5.94 13.77 17.27
C GLU A 46 -5.20 12.56 17.82
N ALA A 47 -4.42 12.77 18.87
CA ALA A 47 -3.74 11.67 19.55
C ALA A 47 -4.73 10.60 20.04
N PRO A 48 -4.38 9.30 19.93
CA PRO A 48 -3.13 8.72 19.48
C PRO A 48 -2.99 8.57 17.95
N TYR A 49 -3.94 9.08 17.16
CA TYR A 49 -4.02 8.94 15.71
C TYR A 49 -3.48 10.18 14.96
N ALA A 50 -2.81 11.09 15.66
CA ALA A 50 -2.32 12.36 15.08
C ALA A 50 -1.25 12.10 14.02
N SER A 51 -1.43 12.68 12.83
CA SER A 51 -2.54 13.51 12.38
C SER A 51 -3.26 12.96 11.14
N LEU A 52 -2.57 12.24 10.22
CA LEU A 52 -3.09 11.76 8.93
C LEU A 52 -3.53 10.29 9.01
N ASN A 53 -4.32 9.92 10.00
CA ASN A 53 -4.84 8.56 10.06
C ASN A 53 -5.82 8.29 8.90
N LEU A 54 -5.59 7.19 8.17
CA LEU A 54 -6.42 6.74 7.04
C LEU A 54 -7.22 5.48 7.37
N GLY A 55 -7.05 4.91 8.58
CA GLY A 55 -7.70 3.69 9.03
C GLY A 55 -9.06 3.93 9.67
N LEU A 56 -10.16 3.43 9.08
CA LEU A 56 -11.52 3.57 9.60
C LEU A 56 -11.82 2.68 10.82
N ARG A 57 -10.98 1.69 11.13
CA ARG A 57 -11.27 0.65 12.13
C ARG A 57 -10.28 0.64 13.29
N VAL A 58 -9.66 1.77 13.58
CA VAL A 58 -8.64 1.90 14.65
C VAL A 58 -9.17 2.62 15.89
N GLY A 59 -10.43 3.10 15.85
CA GLY A 59 -11.06 3.82 16.97
C GLY A 59 -10.91 5.34 16.89
N ASP A 60 -10.54 5.90 15.77
CA ASP A 60 -10.50 7.34 15.49
C ASP A 60 -11.89 7.89 15.07
N ASP A 61 -12.06 9.20 15.10
CA ASP A 61 -13.25 9.88 14.58
C ASP A 61 -13.36 9.68 13.07
N LEU A 62 -14.50 9.10 12.64
CA LEU A 62 -14.78 8.80 11.23
C LEU A 62 -14.69 10.06 10.35
N ARG A 63 -15.17 11.21 10.82
CA ARG A 63 -15.17 12.47 10.06
C ARG A 63 -13.75 12.92 9.77
N ARG A 64 -12.85 12.80 10.76
CA ARG A 64 -11.42 13.12 10.62
C ARG A 64 -10.73 12.19 9.64
N VAL A 65 -10.97 10.88 9.74
CA VAL A 65 -10.41 9.90 8.81
C VAL A 65 -10.85 10.17 7.38
N LEU A 66 -12.12 10.47 7.15
CA LEU A 66 -12.63 10.83 5.81
C LEU A 66 -12.05 12.15 5.30
N ALA A 67 -11.90 13.16 6.17
CA ALA A 67 -11.22 14.41 5.81
C ALA A 67 -9.75 14.13 5.41
N ASN A 68 -9.04 13.28 6.15
CA ASN A 68 -7.68 12.88 5.83
C ASN A 68 -7.59 12.18 4.47
N ARG A 69 -8.49 11.24 4.18
CA ARG A 69 -8.53 10.54 2.88
C ARG A 69 -8.77 11.51 1.72
N ARG A 70 -9.71 12.46 1.88
CA ARG A 70 -9.94 13.52 0.87
C ARG A 70 -8.71 14.38 0.64
N ARG A 71 -8.00 14.77 1.72
CA ARG A 71 -6.74 15.53 1.60
C ARG A 71 -5.71 14.77 0.79
N VAL A 72 -5.51 13.48 1.07
CA VAL A 72 -4.59 12.63 0.29
C VAL A 72 -5.04 12.53 -1.17
N ALA A 73 -6.33 12.27 -1.42
CA ALA A 73 -6.86 12.19 -2.78
C ALA A 73 -6.64 13.50 -3.56
N THR A 74 -6.82 14.67 -2.91
CA THR A 74 -6.56 15.98 -3.52
C THR A 74 -5.10 16.18 -3.88
N VAL A 75 -4.17 15.87 -2.95
CA VAL A 75 -2.72 16.00 -3.20
C VAL A 75 -2.25 15.14 -4.36
N LEU A 76 -2.85 13.95 -4.52
CA LEU A 76 -2.51 13.00 -5.58
C LEU A 76 -3.25 13.24 -6.90
N GLY A 77 -4.14 14.23 -6.99
CA GLY A 77 -4.99 14.45 -8.18
C GLY A 77 -6.04 13.36 -8.39
N LEU A 78 -6.40 12.63 -7.33
CA LEU A 78 -7.34 11.50 -7.36
C LEU A 78 -8.70 11.83 -6.70
N ALA A 79 -9.01 13.11 -6.52
CA ALA A 79 -10.24 13.56 -5.89
C ALA A 79 -11.49 13.03 -6.63
N GLY A 80 -12.46 12.53 -5.87
CA GLY A 80 -13.69 11.95 -6.41
C GLY A 80 -13.57 10.51 -6.94
N ARG A 81 -12.36 9.95 -7.06
CA ARG A 81 -12.18 8.55 -7.44
C ARG A 81 -12.43 7.63 -6.25
N PRO A 82 -13.17 6.54 -6.41
CA PRO A 82 -13.41 5.58 -5.33
C PRO A 82 -12.14 4.83 -4.92
N TRP A 83 -11.97 4.70 -3.61
CA TRP A 83 -10.93 3.87 -3.04
C TRP A 83 -11.42 2.44 -2.88
N ALA A 84 -10.70 1.50 -3.48
CA ALA A 84 -10.85 0.09 -3.21
C ALA A 84 -9.88 -0.34 -2.09
N LEU A 85 -10.45 -0.89 -1.02
CA LEU A 85 -9.71 -1.49 0.08
C LEU A 85 -10.25 -2.90 0.33
N ALA A 86 -9.36 -3.85 0.61
CA ALA A 86 -9.76 -5.14 1.15
C ALA A 86 -9.83 -5.09 2.69
N ARG A 87 -10.57 -6.01 3.28
CA ARG A 87 -10.40 -6.34 4.69
C ARG A 87 -9.14 -7.19 4.82
N GLN A 88 -8.03 -6.54 5.17
CA GLN A 88 -6.71 -7.16 5.32
C GLN A 88 -6.73 -8.18 6.46
N VAL A 89 -6.42 -9.43 6.15
CA VAL A 89 -6.47 -10.59 7.06
C VAL A 89 -5.10 -11.22 7.28
N HIS A 90 -4.05 -10.61 6.73
CA HIS A 90 -2.66 -11.10 6.74
C HIS A 90 -2.50 -12.45 6.02
N GLY A 91 -3.32 -12.70 5.00
CA GLY A 91 -3.26 -13.87 4.12
C GLY A 91 -2.52 -13.56 2.81
N ASN A 92 -2.81 -14.37 1.78
CA ASN A 92 -2.25 -14.21 0.43
C ASN A 92 -3.32 -14.07 -0.67
N ARG A 93 -4.59 -13.86 -0.31
CA ARG A 93 -5.66 -13.70 -1.28
C ARG A 93 -5.57 -12.34 -1.96
N VAL A 94 -5.69 -12.33 -3.28
CA VAL A 94 -5.69 -11.13 -4.13
C VAL A 94 -7.04 -11.03 -4.85
N LEU A 95 -7.60 -9.82 -4.89
CA LEU A 95 -8.88 -9.51 -5.51
C LEU A 95 -8.66 -8.63 -6.74
N ALA A 96 -9.34 -8.93 -7.85
CA ALA A 96 -9.35 -8.07 -9.03
C ALA A 96 -10.55 -7.11 -8.97
N VAL A 97 -10.27 -5.81 -8.93
CA VAL A 97 -11.27 -4.76 -8.75
C VAL A 97 -11.70 -4.20 -10.11
N ASP A 98 -13.02 -4.08 -10.31
CA ASP A 98 -13.64 -3.49 -11.50
C ASP A 98 -14.79 -2.57 -11.05
N ALA A 99 -14.68 -1.28 -11.31
CA ALA A 99 -15.69 -0.29 -10.91
C ALA A 99 -17.02 -0.45 -11.67
N GLY A 100 -16.98 -1.00 -12.88
CA GLY A 100 -18.17 -1.23 -13.71
C GLY A 100 -18.99 -2.46 -13.31
N ARG A 101 -18.43 -3.35 -12.50
CA ARG A 101 -19.14 -4.55 -12.01
C ARG A 101 -19.88 -4.24 -10.71
N GLY A 102 -21.19 -4.34 -10.73
CA GLY A 102 -22.00 -4.41 -9.53
C GLY A 102 -22.08 -5.87 -9.05
N GLY A 103 -21.47 -6.18 -7.89
CA GLY A 103 -21.67 -7.46 -7.20
C GLY A 103 -20.93 -8.67 -7.78
N ASP A 104 -21.17 -9.81 -7.15
CA ASP A 104 -20.49 -11.10 -7.29
C ASP A 104 -20.22 -11.54 -8.74
N GLY A 105 -18.97 -11.43 -9.17
CA GLY A 105 -18.49 -12.04 -10.39
C GLY A 105 -18.22 -13.55 -10.19
N PRO A 106 -18.10 -14.35 -11.25
CA PRO A 106 -17.79 -15.76 -11.13
C PRO A 106 -16.46 -15.97 -10.39
N ALA A 107 -16.42 -16.97 -9.53
CA ALA A 107 -15.22 -17.36 -8.80
C ALA A 107 -14.03 -17.50 -9.77
N ALA A 108 -12.89 -16.95 -9.37
CA ALA A 108 -11.68 -17.06 -10.18
C ALA A 108 -11.26 -18.52 -10.31
N GLY A 109 -10.93 -18.94 -11.53
CA GLY A 109 -10.23 -20.21 -11.78
C GLY A 109 -8.80 -20.19 -11.20
N PRO A 110 -8.13 -21.35 -11.16
CA PRO A 110 -6.77 -21.43 -10.62
C PRO A 110 -5.83 -20.40 -11.31
N GLY A 111 -5.13 -19.58 -10.49
CA GLY A 111 -4.19 -18.54 -10.95
C GLY A 111 -4.83 -17.21 -11.36
N ARG A 112 -6.15 -17.03 -11.21
CA ARG A 112 -6.82 -15.74 -11.43
C ARG A 112 -7.35 -15.16 -10.12
N ALA A 113 -7.20 -13.85 -9.95
CA ALA A 113 -7.81 -13.14 -8.84
C ALA A 113 -9.34 -13.13 -8.99
N GLU A 114 -10.06 -13.23 -7.86
CA GLU A 114 -11.51 -13.09 -7.84
C GLU A 114 -11.90 -11.67 -8.24
N ALA A 115 -12.79 -11.54 -9.23
CA ALA A 115 -13.31 -10.25 -9.67
C ALA A 115 -14.37 -9.75 -8.68
N VAL A 116 -14.18 -8.53 -8.18
CA VAL A 116 -15.07 -7.88 -7.20
C VAL A 116 -15.44 -6.48 -7.66
N GLY A 117 -16.68 -6.09 -7.39
CA GLY A 117 -17.16 -4.73 -7.64
C GLY A 117 -16.92 -3.80 -6.44
N LEU A 118 -17.06 -2.50 -6.69
CA LEU A 118 -17.04 -1.47 -5.65
C LEU A 118 -18.40 -1.36 -4.97
N GLY A 119 -18.45 -1.44 -3.65
CA GLY A 119 -19.67 -1.20 -2.87
C GLY A 119 -20.17 0.24 -2.99
N GLN A 120 -21.41 0.49 -2.53
CA GLN A 120 -22.02 1.81 -2.52
C GLN A 120 -21.44 2.70 -1.40
N GLY A 121 -21.41 3.99 -1.61
CA GLY A 121 -20.96 4.97 -0.61
C GLY A 121 -20.08 6.09 -1.19
N PRO A 122 -19.73 7.08 -0.36
CA PRO A 122 -18.79 8.12 -0.76
C PRO A 122 -17.45 7.53 -1.23
N PRO A 123 -16.76 8.13 -2.20
CA PRO A 123 -15.53 7.58 -2.79
C PRO A 123 -14.51 7.11 -1.76
N GLU A 124 -14.28 7.89 -0.71
CA GLU A 124 -13.27 7.61 0.32
C GLU A 124 -13.78 6.71 1.47
N ALA A 125 -15.07 6.35 1.48
CA ALA A 125 -15.74 5.63 2.58
C ALA A 125 -16.44 4.34 2.14
N ARG A 126 -16.14 3.82 0.95
CA ARG A 126 -16.74 2.57 0.47
C ARG A 126 -16.36 1.40 1.39
N PRO A 127 -17.27 0.42 1.58
CA PRO A 127 -16.94 -0.78 2.33
C PRO A 127 -15.80 -1.55 1.66
N PRO A 128 -15.07 -2.38 2.41
CA PRO A 128 -14.08 -3.28 1.82
C PRO A 128 -14.70 -4.17 0.75
N VAL A 129 -13.99 -4.34 -0.36
CA VAL A 129 -14.45 -5.15 -1.52
C VAL A 129 -14.46 -6.65 -1.24
N GLY A 130 -13.89 -7.10 -0.13
CA GLY A 130 -13.82 -8.50 0.29
C GLY A 130 -12.67 -8.71 1.28
N ASP A 131 -12.45 -9.98 1.68
CA ASP A 131 -11.29 -10.39 2.46
C ASP A 131 -10.12 -10.65 1.55
N GLY A 132 -8.97 -10.03 1.84
CA GLY A 132 -7.76 -10.19 1.05
C GLY A 132 -6.65 -9.24 1.48
N ASP A 133 -5.46 -9.50 1.00
CA ASP A 133 -4.27 -8.68 1.30
C ASP A 133 -3.62 -8.14 0.02
N GLY A 134 -4.19 -8.42 -1.15
CA GLY A 134 -3.82 -7.86 -2.42
C GLY A 134 -5.03 -7.40 -3.23
N LEU A 135 -4.84 -6.35 -4.02
CA LEU A 135 -5.79 -5.79 -4.96
C LEU A 135 -5.10 -5.53 -6.29
N VAL A 136 -5.74 -5.86 -7.40
CA VAL A 136 -5.25 -5.53 -8.75
C VAL A 136 -6.37 -4.95 -9.60
N THR A 137 -6.04 -4.09 -10.58
CA THR A 137 -7.03 -3.53 -11.51
C THR A 137 -6.39 -3.11 -12.83
N ALA A 138 -7.19 -3.13 -13.88
CA ALA A 138 -6.93 -2.44 -15.16
C ALA A 138 -7.93 -1.27 -15.38
N ASP A 139 -8.72 -0.91 -14.35
CA ASP A 139 -9.72 0.14 -14.42
C ASP A 139 -9.13 1.47 -13.95
N PRO A 140 -9.04 2.50 -14.84
CA PRO A 140 -8.53 3.82 -14.46
C PRO A 140 -9.45 4.59 -13.53
N GLY A 141 -10.71 4.13 -13.32
CA GLY A 141 -11.68 4.77 -12.43
C GLY A 141 -11.45 4.49 -10.93
N VAL A 142 -10.49 3.63 -10.58
CA VAL A 142 -10.33 3.12 -9.21
C VAL A 142 -8.97 3.51 -8.62
N VAL A 143 -8.94 3.81 -7.32
CA VAL A 143 -7.71 3.92 -6.52
C VAL A 143 -7.59 2.66 -5.67
N LEU A 144 -6.55 1.84 -5.88
CA LEU A 144 -6.24 0.74 -4.98
C LEU A 144 -5.49 1.29 -3.76
N ALA A 145 -5.88 0.86 -2.57
CA ALA A 145 -5.25 1.29 -1.33
C ALA A 145 -4.99 0.11 -0.38
N VAL A 146 -3.79 0.07 0.21
CA VAL A 146 -3.44 -0.82 1.33
C VAL A 146 -3.05 0.03 2.53
N LEU A 147 -3.53 -0.37 3.71
CA LEU A 147 -3.28 0.36 4.96
C LEU A 147 -2.26 -0.38 5.79
N THR A 148 -1.26 0.34 6.29
CA THR A 148 -0.18 -0.24 7.08
C THR A 148 0.13 0.58 8.34
N ALA A 149 0.74 -0.08 9.29
CA ALA A 149 1.54 0.45 10.39
C ALA A 149 2.49 -0.71 10.74
N ASP A 150 3.67 -0.70 10.15
CA ASP A 150 4.77 -1.68 10.20
C ASP A 150 4.81 -2.73 9.07
N CYS A 151 3.70 -3.33 8.63
CA CYS A 151 3.71 -4.23 7.47
C CYS A 151 4.16 -3.50 6.21
N ALA A 152 4.83 -4.17 5.29
CA ALA A 152 5.30 -3.57 4.04
C ALA A 152 4.13 -3.37 3.05
N PRO A 153 3.84 -2.14 2.63
CA PRO A 153 2.98 -1.90 1.49
C PRO A 153 3.79 -2.11 0.21
N VAL A 154 3.26 -2.88 -0.72
CA VAL A 154 3.86 -3.10 -2.04
C VAL A 154 2.90 -2.58 -3.09
N LEU A 155 3.42 -1.74 -4.00
CA LEU A 155 2.69 -1.26 -5.17
C LEU A 155 3.35 -1.84 -6.42
N LEU A 156 2.52 -2.22 -7.38
CA LEU A 156 2.94 -2.85 -8.64
C LEU A 156 2.34 -2.07 -9.80
N ALA A 157 3.13 -1.76 -10.81
CA ALA A 157 2.67 -1.10 -12.02
C ALA A 157 3.25 -1.76 -13.27
N ASP A 158 2.41 -2.06 -14.23
CA ASP A 158 2.78 -2.26 -15.62
C ASP A 158 2.08 -1.17 -16.44
N PRO A 159 2.77 -0.04 -16.71
CA PRO A 159 2.17 1.05 -17.48
C PRO A 159 1.83 0.66 -18.91
N ALA A 160 2.61 -0.25 -19.52
CA ALA A 160 2.39 -0.68 -20.90
C ALA A 160 1.12 -1.53 -21.04
N ALA A 161 0.85 -2.40 -20.07
CA ALA A 161 -0.38 -3.19 -20.03
C ALA A 161 -1.57 -2.41 -19.44
N GLY A 162 -1.34 -1.25 -18.79
CA GLY A 162 -2.37 -0.52 -18.06
C GLY A 162 -2.92 -1.31 -16.89
N VAL A 163 -2.06 -1.98 -16.12
CA VAL A 163 -2.44 -2.80 -14.96
C VAL A 163 -1.67 -2.33 -13.73
N VAL A 164 -2.37 -2.20 -12.61
CA VAL A 164 -1.77 -1.82 -11.33
C VAL A 164 -2.22 -2.75 -10.19
N GLY A 165 -1.38 -2.83 -9.15
CA GLY A 165 -1.64 -3.65 -7.97
C GLY A 165 -1.19 -3.00 -6.67
N ALA A 166 -1.85 -3.33 -5.57
CA ALA A 166 -1.48 -2.93 -4.22
C ALA A 166 -1.56 -4.15 -3.28
N VAL A 167 -0.47 -4.45 -2.56
CA VAL A 167 -0.36 -5.63 -1.71
C VAL A 167 0.06 -5.22 -0.30
N HIS A 168 -0.62 -5.77 0.71
CA HIS A 168 -0.28 -5.66 2.12
C HIS A 168 0.57 -6.86 2.53
N ALA A 169 1.87 -6.67 2.71
CA ALA A 169 2.82 -7.71 3.02
C ALA A 169 3.26 -7.69 4.50
N GLY A 170 2.42 -8.24 5.39
CA GLY A 170 2.80 -8.62 6.74
C GLY A 170 3.54 -9.97 6.75
N TRP A 171 4.20 -10.36 7.87
CA TRP A 171 5.01 -11.57 7.92
C TRP A 171 4.25 -12.85 7.54
N ARG A 172 2.97 -12.98 7.93
CA ARG A 172 2.13 -14.14 7.56
C ARG A 172 1.85 -14.16 6.06
N GLY A 173 1.55 -13.00 5.48
CA GLY A 173 1.36 -12.84 4.04
C GLY A 173 2.63 -13.17 3.25
N LEU A 174 3.80 -12.69 3.70
CA LEU A 174 5.10 -13.01 3.12
C LEU A 174 5.38 -14.52 3.16
N ALA A 175 5.17 -15.16 4.31
CA ALA A 175 5.31 -16.61 4.46
C ALA A 175 4.33 -17.38 3.56
N ALA A 176 3.13 -16.85 3.30
CA ALA A 176 2.11 -17.44 2.45
C ALA A 176 2.25 -17.07 0.96
N GLY A 177 3.18 -16.19 0.57
CA GLY A 177 3.43 -15.81 -0.82
C GLY A 177 2.47 -14.74 -1.36
N VAL A 178 2.09 -13.75 -0.54
CA VAL A 178 1.14 -12.69 -0.95
C VAL A 178 1.67 -11.80 -2.07
N VAL A 179 2.98 -11.55 -2.11
CA VAL A 179 3.60 -10.70 -3.14
C VAL A 179 3.60 -11.41 -4.48
N GLU A 180 4.01 -12.68 -4.51
CA GLU A 180 3.96 -13.53 -5.70
C GLU A 180 2.53 -13.70 -6.21
N ALA A 181 1.56 -13.85 -5.29
CA ALA A 181 0.14 -13.88 -5.65
C ALA A 181 -0.32 -12.57 -6.30
N GLY A 182 0.18 -11.41 -5.81
CA GLY A 182 -0.07 -10.10 -6.41
C GLY A 182 0.44 -10.01 -7.85
N VAL A 183 1.69 -10.42 -8.09
CA VAL A 183 2.30 -10.44 -9.44
C VAL A 183 1.54 -11.38 -10.37
N ALA A 184 1.19 -12.58 -9.90
CA ALA A 184 0.42 -13.55 -10.67
C ALA A 184 -0.99 -13.02 -11.02
N ALA A 185 -1.63 -12.28 -10.09
CA ALA A 185 -2.93 -11.67 -10.33
C ALA A 185 -2.85 -10.55 -11.38
N MET A 186 -1.78 -9.73 -11.38
CA MET A 186 -1.53 -8.74 -12.43
C MET A 186 -1.31 -9.41 -13.80
N ALA A 187 -0.52 -10.47 -13.86
CA ALA A 187 -0.33 -11.25 -15.09
C ALA A 187 -1.67 -11.84 -15.59
N GLY A 188 -2.56 -12.23 -14.69
CA GLY A 188 -3.94 -12.65 -15.01
C GLY A 188 -4.80 -11.56 -15.66
N LEU A 189 -4.44 -10.28 -15.50
CA LEU A 189 -5.05 -9.11 -16.16
C LEU A 189 -4.27 -8.66 -17.40
N GLY A 190 -3.20 -9.34 -17.77
CA GLY A 190 -2.41 -9.05 -18.98
C GLY A 190 -1.09 -8.34 -18.74
N ALA A 191 -0.69 -8.09 -17.50
CA ALA A 191 0.63 -7.53 -17.20
C ALA A 191 1.75 -8.54 -17.47
N ASP A 192 2.92 -8.03 -17.92
CA ASP A 192 4.15 -8.80 -17.97
C ASP A 192 4.97 -8.54 -16.71
N PRO A 193 5.27 -9.55 -15.87
CA PRO A 193 6.13 -9.36 -14.71
C PRO A 193 7.47 -8.67 -15.04
N ALA A 194 8.06 -8.95 -16.19
CA ALA A 194 9.31 -8.33 -16.62
C ALA A 194 9.15 -6.83 -17.00
N GLY A 195 7.93 -6.41 -17.37
CA GLY A 195 7.58 -5.01 -17.62
C GLY A 195 7.09 -4.26 -16.37
N CYS A 196 6.90 -4.98 -15.25
CA CYS A 196 6.43 -4.38 -14.02
C CYS A 196 7.51 -3.62 -13.25
N VAL A 197 7.12 -2.50 -12.64
CA VAL A 197 7.86 -1.83 -11.56
C VAL A 197 7.21 -2.18 -10.23
N GLY A 198 8.00 -2.72 -9.31
CA GLY A 198 7.61 -3.01 -7.93
C GLY A 198 8.14 -1.94 -6.96
N LEU A 199 7.25 -1.34 -6.17
CA LEU A 199 7.60 -0.35 -5.16
C LEU A 199 7.31 -0.92 -3.78
N VAL A 200 8.30 -0.98 -2.92
CA VAL A 200 8.14 -1.38 -1.51
C VAL A 200 8.22 -0.13 -0.64
N GLY A 201 7.13 0.20 0.01
CA GLY A 201 7.00 1.39 0.85
C GLY A 201 7.59 1.22 2.25
N PRO A 202 7.43 2.25 3.09
CA PRO A 202 7.92 2.25 4.47
C PRO A 202 7.32 1.11 5.29
N ALA A 203 8.18 0.39 6.01
CA ALA A 203 7.82 -0.74 6.86
C ALA A 203 8.68 -0.74 8.14
N VAL A 204 8.34 -1.57 9.11
CA VAL A 204 9.26 -1.77 10.24
C VAL A 204 10.54 -2.45 9.74
N GLY A 205 11.68 -1.85 10.00
CA GLY A 205 12.98 -2.40 9.58
C GLY A 205 13.47 -3.53 10.46
N GLY A 206 14.37 -4.35 9.93
CA GLY A 206 15.04 -5.40 10.68
C GLY A 206 15.80 -4.90 11.92
N CYS A 207 16.18 -3.63 11.94
CA CYS A 207 16.78 -2.97 13.09
C CYS A 207 15.89 -2.95 14.35
N CYS A 208 14.56 -3.09 14.19
CA CYS A 208 13.56 -2.86 15.23
C CYS A 208 12.50 -3.95 15.33
N TYR A 209 12.45 -4.89 14.38
CA TYR A 209 11.39 -5.89 14.32
C TYR A 209 11.85 -7.24 14.87
N GLU A 210 12.10 -7.29 16.17
CA GLU A 210 12.34 -8.55 16.89
C GLU A 210 11.16 -9.50 16.72
N VAL A 211 11.44 -10.76 16.40
CA VAL A 211 10.44 -11.83 16.22
C VAL A 211 10.93 -13.15 16.81
N GLY A 212 10.01 -14.04 17.15
CA GLY A 212 10.31 -15.39 17.62
C GLY A 212 10.87 -16.30 16.51
N PRO A 213 11.47 -17.44 16.90
CA PRO A 213 12.07 -18.37 15.96
C PRO A 213 11.07 -18.92 14.94
N GLU A 214 9.82 -19.14 15.35
CA GLU A 214 8.75 -19.64 14.48
C GLU A 214 8.41 -18.67 13.34
N VAL A 215 8.47 -17.36 13.57
CA VAL A 215 8.26 -16.34 12.56
C VAL A 215 9.44 -16.27 11.60
N ARG A 216 10.67 -16.35 12.13
CA ARG A 216 11.91 -16.40 11.34
C ARG A 216 11.95 -17.60 10.42
N GLU A 217 11.59 -18.78 10.92
CA GLU A 217 11.54 -20.01 10.14
C GLU A 217 10.50 -19.92 9.03
N ALA A 218 9.26 -19.51 9.36
CA ALA A 218 8.16 -19.42 8.42
C ALA A 218 8.46 -18.47 7.24
N VAL A 219 9.09 -17.32 7.50
CA VAL A 219 9.44 -16.37 6.44
C VAL A 219 10.77 -16.72 5.79
N GLY A 220 11.81 -17.06 6.58
CA GLY A 220 13.17 -17.29 6.10
C GLY A 220 13.30 -18.51 5.20
N ALA A 221 12.45 -19.53 5.37
CA ALA A 221 12.39 -20.68 4.48
C ALA A 221 12.05 -20.30 3.02
N ARG A 222 11.27 -19.24 2.83
CA ARG A 222 10.93 -18.74 1.50
C ARG A 222 11.77 -17.53 1.07
N LEU A 223 12.01 -16.61 1.99
CA LEU A 223 12.59 -15.28 1.75
C LEU A 223 13.74 -15.03 2.72
N PRO A 224 14.91 -15.65 2.48
CA PRO A 224 16.08 -15.51 3.35
C PRO A 224 16.57 -14.05 3.47
N ALA A 225 16.37 -13.18 2.47
CA ALA A 225 16.71 -11.77 2.57
C ALA A 225 15.89 -11.01 3.64
N ALA A 226 14.75 -11.55 4.07
CA ALA A 226 13.97 -10.98 5.18
C ALA A 226 14.61 -11.24 6.54
N LEU A 227 15.56 -12.17 6.66
CA LEU A 227 16.21 -12.49 7.94
C LEU A 227 17.16 -11.36 8.35
N ALA A 228 16.92 -10.81 9.54
CA ALA A 228 17.65 -9.67 10.07
C ALA A 228 18.05 -9.89 11.54
N THR A 229 18.77 -8.92 12.07
CA THR A 229 19.14 -8.84 13.48
C THR A 229 18.88 -7.40 13.93
N THR A 230 18.24 -7.23 15.10
CA THR A 230 18.02 -5.91 15.68
C THR A 230 19.34 -5.24 16.06
N ARG A 231 19.29 -3.94 16.35
CA ARG A 231 20.47 -3.20 16.87
C ARG A 231 21.05 -3.80 18.14
N ASP A 232 20.21 -4.47 18.96
CA ASP A 232 20.62 -5.12 20.21
C ASP A 232 21.03 -6.60 20.01
N GLY A 233 21.22 -7.04 18.75
CA GLY A 233 21.66 -8.40 18.43
C GLY A 233 20.58 -9.48 18.50
N ARG A 234 19.28 -9.11 18.56
CA ARG A 234 18.19 -10.09 18.66
C ARG A 234 17.70 -10.54 17.28
N PRO A 235 17.18 -11.78 17.18
CA PRO A 235 16.59 -12.27 15.94
C PRO A 235 15.45 -11.36 15.45
N ALA A 236 15.50 -10.96 14.17
CA ALA A 236 14.54 -10.01 13.60
C ALA A 236 14.13 -10.40 12.17
N LEU A 237 13.11 -9.71 11.66
CA LEU A 237 12.75 -9.72 10.23
C LEU A 237 12.79 -8.30 9.67
N ASP A 238 13.08 -8.21 8.38
CA ASP A 238 12.88 -7.04 7.54
C ASP A 238 11.80 -7.34 6.49
N PRO A 239 10.55 -6.94 6.73
CA PRO A 239 9.46 -7.20 5.79
C PRO A 239 9.67 -6.56 4.42
N ALA A 240 10.36 -5.39 4.36
CA ALA A 240 10.63 -4.72 3.09
C ALA A 240 11.66 -5.49 2.25
N ALA A 241 12.73 -5.99 2.87
CA ALA A 241 13.71 -6.85 2.20
C ALA A 241 13.06 -8.16 1.70
N GLY A 242 12.19 -8.77 2.52
CA GLY A 242 11.45 -9.97 2.11
C GLY A 242 10.50 -9.70 0.93
N ALA A 243 9.79 -8.57 0.95
CA ALA A 243 8.92 -8.19 -0.16
C ALA A 243 9.71 -7.92 -1.45
N ALA A 244 10.88 -7.28 -1.35
CA ALA A 244 11.75 -7.04 -2.51
C ALA A 244 12.28 -8.34 -3.11
N GLU A 245 12.71 -9.29 -2.27
CA GLU A 245 13.11 -10.62 -2.73
C GLU A 245 11.96 -11.36 -3.42
N ALA A 246 10.75 -11.31 -2.85
CA ALA A 246 9.57 -11.95 -3.42
C ALA A 246 9.22 -11.38 -4.80
N LEU A 247 9.30 -10.04 -4.97
CA LEU A 247 9.12 -9.38 -6.26
C LEU A 247 10.13 -9.86 -7.30
N ALA A 248 11.41 -9.86 -6.95
CA ALA A 248 12.48 -10.32 -7.85
C ALA A 248 12.29 -11.78 -8.27
N ARG A 249 11.94 -12.66 -7.33
CA ARG A 249 11.63 -14.08 -7.61
C ARG A 249 10.40 -14.28 -8.47
N ALA A 250 9.42 -13.37 -8.38
CA ALA A 250 8.23 -13.38 -9.22
C ALA A 250 8.47 -12.80 -10.63
N GLY A 251 9.72 -12.41 -10.95
CA GLY A 251 10.11 -11.93 -12.28
C GLY A 251 9.95 -10.43 -12.49
N VAL A 252 9.68 -9.66 -11.45
CA VAL A 252 9.62 -8.18 -11.52
C VAL A 252 11.03 -7.63 -11.75
N ALA A 253 11.25 -6.98 -12.90
CA ALA A 253 12.58 -6.57 -13.31
C ALA A 253 13.11 -5.37 -12.54
N GLU A 254 12.25 -4.45 -12.16
CA GLU A 254 12.61 -3.25 -11.41
C GLU A 254 11.93 -3.22 -10.04
N VAL A 255 12.72 -3.24 -8.97
CA VAL A 255 12.24 -3.16 -7.58
C VAL A 255 12.87 -1.97 -6.88
N ARG A 256 12.04 -1.07 -6.35
CA ARG A 256 12.45 0.11 -5.59
C ARG A 256 11.97 0.00 -4.15
N VAL A 257 12.85 0.23 -3.20
CA VAL A 257 12.54 0.14 -1.77
C VAL A 257 12.71 1.50 -1.13
N ALA A 258 11.73 1.95 -0.35
CA ALA A 258 11.79 3.23 0.37
C ALA A 258 12.93 3.28 1.41
N GLY A 259 13.25 2.14 2.02
CA GLY A 259 14.34 2.02 2.99
C GLY A 259 14.09 2.75 4.32
N GLU A 260 12.85 3.12 4.63
CA GLU A 260 12.47 3.88 5.82
C GLU A 260 11.78 3.00 6.86
N CYS A 261 12.32 3.01 8.11
CA CYS A 261 11.78 2.24 9.23
C CYS A 261 10.64 3.00 9.92
N THR A 262 9.44 2.43 9.93
CA THR A 262 8.26 3.05 10.56
C THR A 262 8.37 3.15 12.07
N PHE A 263 9.12 2.25 12.71
CA PHE A 263 9.36 2.29 14.16
C PHE A 263 10.29 3.45 14.55
N ASP A 264 11.37 3.65 13.79
CA ASP A 264 12.38 4.67 14.09
C ASP A 264 11.92 6.09 13.74
N LEU A 265 11.23 6.23 12.63
CA LEU A 265 10.82 7.52 12.09
C LEU A 265 9.44 7.93 12.66
N GLU A 266 9.34 8.06 13.98
CA GLU A 266 8.11 8.35 14.70
C GLU A 266 7.38 9.60 14.18
N ALA A 267 8.10 10.67 13.92
CA ALA A 267 7.52 11.91 13.41
C ALA A 267 6.89 11.72 12.00
N ARG A 268 7.30 10.68 11.26
CA ARG A 268 6.92 10.45 9.87
C ARG A 268 5.89 9.34 9.71
N TYR A 269 5.89 8.31 10.57
CA TYR A 269 5.07 7.11 10.41
C TYR A 269 4.36 6.65 11.67
N TYR A 270 3.19 6.03 11.48
CA TYR A 270 2.56 5.19 12.48
C TYR A 270 3.29 3.86 12.60
N SER A 271 3.39 3.33 13.82
CA SER A 271 3.96 2.02 14.07
C SER A 271 3.11 1.25 15.10
N HIS A 272 2.59 0.11 14.70
CA HIS A 272 1.84 -0.78 15.58
C HIS A 272 2.72 -1.33 16.69
N ARG A 273 3.96 -1.66 16.39
CA ARG A 273 4.95 -2.20 17.32
C ARG A 273 5.35 -1.16 18.37
N ARG A 274 5.71 0.07 17.96
CA ARG A 274 6.10 1.16 18.86
C ARG A 274 4.94 1.59 19.75
N ASP A 275 3.74 1.73 19.17
CA ASP A 275 2.59 2.34 19.83
C ASP A 275 1.66 1.28 20.48
N HIS A 276 2.17 0.05 20.67
CA HIS A 276 1.46 -1.06 21.33
C HIS A 276 0.05 -1.32 20.78
N GLY A 277 -0.10 -1.24 19.44
CA GLY A 277 -1.35 -1.50 18.74
C GLY A 277 -2.33 -0.33 18.64
N ARG A 278 -2.17 0.73 19.44
CA ARG A 278 -3.06 1.89 19.46
C ARG A 278 -2.48 3.04 18.64
N THR A 279 -2.63 2.96 17.32
CA THR A 279 -2.04 3.92 16.38
C THR A 279 -2.88 4.05 15.11
N GLY A 280 -2.62 5.10 14.32
CA GLY A 280 -3.22 5.31 13.01
C GLY A 280 -2.70 4.33 11.95
N ARG A 281 -3.12 4.59 10.71
CA ARG A 281 -2.63 3.87 9.53
C ARG A 281 -2.22 4.85 8.45
N GLN A 282 -1.02 4.64 7.89
CA GLN A 282 -0.61 5.18 6.60
C GLN A 282 -1.07 4.27 5.48
N ALA A 283 -0.90 4.71 4.23
CA ALA A 283 -1.33 3.96 3.06
C ALA A 283 -0.27 3.87 1.97
N GLY A 284 -0.27 2.77 1.21
CA GLY A 284 0.17 2.72 -0.17
C GLY A 284 -1.03 2.87 -1.09
N LEU A 285 -0.94 3.75 -2.07
CA LEU A 285 -2.01 4.06 -3.03
C LEU A 285 -1.47 3.97 -4.44
N ILE A 286 -2.26 3.35 -5.33
CA ILE A 286 -1.93 3.30 -6.75
C ILE A 286 -3.19 3.43 -7.60
N ALA A 287 -3.09 4.15 -8.72
CA ALA A 287 -4.17 4.32 -9.68
C ALA A 287 -3.63 4.56 -11.08
N LEU A 288 -4.35 4.11 -12.09
CA LEU A 288 -4.15 4.51 -13.47
C LEU A 288 -4.74 5.90 -13.69
N VAL A 289 -4.02 6.77 -14.41
CA VAL A 289 -4.50 8.10 -14.80
C VAL A 289 -4.27 8.30 -16.30
N PRO A 290 -5.15 9.08 -16.98
CA PRO A 290 -4.92 9.40 -18.40
C PRO A 290 -3.57 10.09 -18.57
N THR A 291 -2.78 9.61 -19.54
CA THR A 291 -1.55 10.29 -19.96
C THR A 291 -1.94 11.61 -20.63
N GLY A 292 -1.65 12.74 -19.98
CA GLY A 292 -2.00 14.09 -20.48
C GLY A 292 -2.69 14.99 -19.47
N GLU A 293 -3.19 14.50 -18.33
CA GLU A 293 -3.79 15.30 -17.26
C GLU A 293 -2.84 15.58 -16.08
N GLY A 294 -1.61 15.11 -16.16
CA GLY A 294 -0.58 15.31 -15.16
C GLY A 294 0.17 16.61 -15.35
N GLY A 295 -0.32 17.70 -14.76
CA GLY A 295 0.49 18.87 -14.55
C GLY A 295 -0.02 20.19 -15.15
N ARG A 296 -0.90 20.85 -14.45
CA ARG A 296 -0.93 22.33 -14.40
C ARG A 296 -1.07 22.79 -12.96
#